data_7eb3d785b87df0837b00e8b8860d6985
#
_entry.id   7eb3d785b87df0837b00e8b8860d6985
#
_cell.length_a   1.000
_cell.length_b   1.000
_cell.length_c   1.000
_cell.angle_alpha   90.00
_cell.angle_beta   90.00
_cell.angle_gamma   90.00
#
_symmetry.space_group_name_H-M   'P 1'
#
loop_
_entity.id
_entity.type
_entity.pdbx_description
1 polymer ?
#
loop_
_entity_poly.entity_id
_entity_poly.type
_entity_poly.pdbx_seq_one_letter_code
_entity_poly.pdbx_strand_id
1 'polypeptide(L)'
;MKKLILMCACFIAIHATAQDTTSVKPKTWLGVLTLTDKYRDEKNWGQNDQAILGEHFQRLVKYKTEGVVVLAGRTELEFSNPEMKGLVIFYAKDEKAALQFMMDDPAVKNKIMQTKVYPYGIAINKCDN
;
A
#
# COMPACT_ATOMS: atom_id res chain seq x y z
N MET A 1 -39.39 0.68 68.07
CA MET A 1 -37.93 0.69 67.73
C MET A 1 -37.81 0.53 66.21
N LYS A 2 -37.69 1.65 65.49
CA LYS A 2 -37.59 1.65 64.04
C LYS A 2 -36.11 1.69 63.68
N LYS A 3 -35.60 0.63 63.05
CA LYS A 3 -34.23 0.57 62.50
C LYS A 3 -34.21 1.27 61.12
N LEU A 4 -33.53 2.39 61.05
CA LEU A 4 -33.28 3.12 59.82
C LEU A 4 -32.09 2.46 59.12
N ILE A 5 -32.32 1.85 57.96
CA ILE A 5 -31.27 1.27 57.13
C ILE A 5 -30.84 2.37 56.14
N LEU A 6 -29.59 2.89 56.33
CA LEU A 6 -28.98 3.86 55.46
C LEU A 6 -28.34 3.12 54.26
N MET A 7 -28.98 3.25 53.11
CA MET A 7 -28.51 2.63 51.88
C MET A 7 -27.50 3.57 51.20
N CYS A 8 -26.20 3.23 51.30
CA CYS A 8 -25.12 3.99 50.71
C CYS A 8 -25.04 3.60 49.23
N ALA A 9 -25.50 4.47 48.34
CA ALA A 9 -25.36 4.29 46.87
C ALA A 9 -23.98 4.75 46.41
N CYS A 10 -23.09 3.77 46.14
CA CYS A 10 -21.82 4.06 45.49
C CYS A 10 -22.04 4.39 44.01
N PHE A 11 -21.92 5.67 43.64
CA PHE A 11 -21.82 6.09 42.30
C PHE A 11 -20.41 5.76 41.75
N ILE A 12 -20.31 4.72 40.93
CA ILE A 12 -19.08 4.45 40.15
C ILE A 12 -19.11 5.36 38.95
N ALA A 13 -18.31 6.44 38.98
CA ALA A 13 -18.09 7.29 37.82
C ALA A 13 -17.18 6.55 36.86
N ILE A 14 -17.76 6.04 35.75
CA ILE A 14 -17.01 5.48 34.66
C ILE A 14 -16.43 6.66 33.86
N HIS A 15 -15.13 6.93 34.06
CA HIS A 15 -14.39 7.86 33.23
C HIS A 15 -14.13 7.18 31.88
N ALA A 16 -14.97 7.48 30.89
CA ALA A 16 -14.69 7.16 29.50
C ALA A 16 -13.49 8.03 29.05
N THR A 17 -12.30 7.47 29.03
CA THR A 17 -11.18 8.08 28.33
C THR A 17 -11.48 8.04 26.85
N ALA A 18 -11.90 9.16 26.27
CA ALA A 18 -11.95 9.33 24.83
C ALA A 18 -10.51 9.16 24.32
N GLN A 19 -10.21 8.02 23.71
CA GLN A 19 -9.00 7.86 22.91
C GLN A 19 -9.13 8.79 21.74
N ASP A 20 -8.33 9.86 21.75
CA ASP A 20 -8.15 10.76 20.62
C ASP A 20 -7.45 9.97 19.51
N THR A 21 -8.26 9.28 18.69
CA THR A 21 -7.78 8.66 17.47
C THR A 21 -7.59 9.77 16.45
N THR A 22 -6.45 10.48 16.57
CA THR A 22 -5.96 11.30 15.46
C THR A 22 -5.75 10.37 14.28
N SER A 23 -6.75 10.27 13.42
CA SER A 23 -6.64 9.52 12.16
C SER A 23 -5.57 10.21 11.32
N VAL A 24 -4.35 9.64 11.34
CA VAL A 24 -3.27 10.13 10.49
C VAL A 24 -3.74 9.98 9.04
N LYS A 25 -4.02 11.13 8.40
CA LYS A 25 -4.44 11.14 7.00
C LYS A 25 -3.36 10.43 6.16
N PRO A 26 -3.72 9.41 5.37
CA PRO A 26 -2.73 8.68 4.59
C PRO A 26 -2.04 9.61 3.60
N LYS A 27 -0.72 9.46 3.50
CA LYS A 27 0.11 10.21 2.55
C LYS A 27 0.18 9.47 1.23
N THR A 28 0.41 10.20 0.16
CA THR A 28 0.63 9.63 -1.17
C THR A 28 2.10 9.26 -1.35
N TRP A 29 2.34 8.12 -1.94
CA TRP A 29 3.67 7.55 -2.20
C TRP A 29 3.80 7.14 -3.66
N LEU A 30 5.01 7.24 -4.19
CA LEU A 30 5.41 6.69 -5.48
C LEU A 30 6.26 5.45 -5.24
N GLY A 31 5.76 4.30 -5.66
CA GLY A 31 6.52 3.07 -5.81
C GLY A 31 7.11 2.98 -7.21
N VAL A 32 8.40 2.75 -7.28
CA VAL A 32 9.12 2.53 -8.55
C VAL A 32 9.57 1.07 -8.59
N LEU A 33 9.17 0.36 -9.64
CA LEU A 33 9.53 -1.03 -9.91
C LEU A 33 10.52 -1.07 -11.07
N THR A 34 11.59 -1.83 -10.92
CA THR A 34 12.55 -2.12 -11.99
C THR A 34 12.77 -3.61 -12.08
N LEU A 35 12.93 -4.13 -13.30
CA LEU A 35 13.33 -5.53 -13.48
C LEU A 35 14.70 -5.79 -12.89
N THR A 36 14.88 -6.94 -12.27
CA THR A 36 16.22 -7.43 -11.94
C THR A 36 16.95 -7.85 -13.20
N ASP A 37 18.27 -7.90 -13.18
CA ASP A 37 19.09 -8.10 -14.39
C ASP A 37 18.73 -9.38 -15.16
N LYS A 38 18.40 -10.45 -14.45
CA LYS A 38 17.94 -11.71 -15.07
C LYS A 38 16.77 -11.50 -16.03
N TYR A 39 15.80 -10.71 -15.62
CA TYR A 39 14.52 -10.54 -16.33
C TYR A 39 14.52 -9.42 -17.37
N ARG A 40 15.67 -8.76 -17.57
CA ARG A 40 15.89 -7.85 -18.71
C ARG A 40 16.07 -8.59 -20.03
N ASP A 41 16.48 -9.86 -19.98
CA ASP A 41 16.52 -10.73 -21.16
C ASP A 41 15.22 -11.57 -21.21
N GLU A 42 14.45 -11.40 -22.26
CA GLU A 42 13.18 -12.10 -22.47
C GLU A 42 13.33 -13.63 -22.48
N LYS A 43 14.50 -14.14 -22.84
CA LYS A 43 14.79 -15.58 -22.86
C LYS A 43 14.75 -16.21 -21.46
N ASN A 44 14.88 -15.41 -20.42
CA ASN A 44 14.88 -15.88 -19.04
C ASN A 44 13.48 -15.97 -18.42
N TRP A 45 12.44 -15.59 -19.17
CA TRP A 45 11.05 -15.64 -18.71
C TRP A 45 10.44 -17.02 -18.93
N GLY A 46 10.09 -17.70 -17.85
CA GLY A 46 9.35 -18.95 -17.88
C GLY A 46 7.86 -18.77 -17.66
N GLN A 47 7.12 -19.86 -17.81
CA GLN A 47 5.66 -19.88 -17.60
C GLN A 47 5.27 -19.46 -16.17
N ASN A 48 6.05 -19.90 -15.18
CA ASN A 48 5.82 -19.53 -13.79
C ASN A 48 6.04 -18.02 -13.55
N ASP A 49 7.02 -17.42 -14.20
CA ASP A 49 7.30 -15.98 -14.09
C ASP A 49 6.13 -15.17 -14.69
N GLN A 50 5.54 -15.62 -15.77
CA GLN A 50 4.36 -15.02 -16.37
C GLN A 50 3.13 -15.11 -15.43
N ALA A 51 2.96 -16.25 -14.74
CA ALA A 51 1.89 -16.40 -13.75
C ALA A 51 2.07 -15.42 -12.57
N ILE A 52 3.29 -15.27 -12.05
CA ILE A 52 3.61 -14.30 -10.98
C ILE A 52 3.35 -12.87 -11.45
N LEU A 53 3.68 -12.54 -12.68
CA LEU A 53 3.38 -11.22 -13.24
C LEU A 53 1.85 -10.98 -13.35
N GLY A 54 1.10 -12.03 -13.66
CA GLY A 54 -0.37 -12.00 -13.61
C GLY A 54 -0.90 -11.70 -12.21
N GLU A 55 -0.35 -12.35 -11.17
CA GLU A 55 -0.70 -12.09 -9.77
C GLU A 55 -0.34 -10.66 -9.34
N HIS A 56 0.81 -10.15 -9.76
CA HIS A 56 1.20 -8.76 -9.57
C HIS A 56 0.14 -7.80 -10.12
N PHE A 57 -0.28 -8.00 -11.36
CA PHE A 57 -1.30 -7.16 -12.00
C PHE A 57 -2.64 -7.23 -11.25
N GLN A 58 -3.12 -8.43 -10.91
CA GLN A 58 -4.37 -8.62 -10.17
C GLN A 58 -4.33 -7.97 -8.79
N ARG A 59 -3.19 -8.01 -8.12
CA ARG A 59 -2.99 -7.32 -6.85
C ARG A 59 -3.18 -5.80 -6.99
N LEU A 60 -2.60 -5.18 -8.01
CA LEU A 60 -2.76 -3.75 -8.26
C LEU A 60 -4.22 -3.38 -8.57
N VAL A 61 -4.91 -4.19 -9.38
CA VAL A 61 -6.35 -4.03 -9.66
C VAL A 61 -7.18 -4.08 -8.39
N LYS A 62 -6.92 -5.07 -7.53
CA LYS A 62 -7.58 -5.20 -6.22
C LYS A 62 -7.42 -3.94 -5.38
N TYR A 63 -6.19 -3.48 -5.19
CA TYR A 63 -5.93 -2.30 -4.36
C TYR A 63 -6.41 -0.98 -4.99
N LYS A 64 -6.53 -0.92 -6.31
CA LYS A 64 -7.22 0.20 -6.96
C LYS A 64 -8.71 0.20 -6.62
N THR A 65 -9.37 -0.95 -6.65
CA THR A 65 -10.79 -1.09 -6.27
C THR A 65 -11.02 -0.73 -4.80
N GLU A 66 -10.07 -1.05 -3.94
CA GLU A 66 -10.11 -0.72 -2.50
C GLU A 66 -9.73 0.76 -2.21
N GLY A 67 -9.39 1.55 -3.23
CA GLY A 67 -9.02 2.97 -3.09
C GLY A 67 -7.62 3.21 -2.51
N VAL A 68 -6.78 2.18 -2.43
CA VAL A 68 -5.38 2.30 -1.97
C VAL A 68 -4.47 2.74 -3.11
N VAL A 69 -4.57 2.12 -4.28
CA VAL A 69 -3.82 2.50 -5.48
C VAL A 69 -4.58 3.58 -6.24
N VAL A 70 -3.91 4.70 -6.50
CA VAL A 70 -4.43 5.83 -7.29
C VAL A 70 -4.22 5.58 -8.78
N LEU A 71 -2.98 5.21 -9.15
CA LEU A 71 -2.54 4.98 -10.51
C LEU A 71 -1.43 3.94 -10.52
N ALA A 72 -1.46 3.04 -11.51
CA ALA A 72 -0.35 2.14 -11.79
C ALA A 72 -0.14 2.03 -13.30
N GLY A 73 1.11 1.92 -13.72
CA GLY A 73 1.48 1.78 -15.11
C GLY A 73 2.98 1.56 -15.27
N ARG A 74 3.44 1.53 -16.49
CA ARG A 74 4.88 1.41 -16.81
C ARG A 74 5.26 2.31 -17.97
N THR A 75 6.56 2.60 -18.08
CA THR A 75 7.10 3.17 -19.31
C THR A 75 6.96 2.15 -20.45
N GLU A 76 6.57 2.61 -21.64
CA GLU A 76 6.39 1.76 -22.84
C GLU A 76 7.75 1.52 -23.52
N LEU A 77 8.68 0.93 -22.79
CA LEU A 77 10.02 0.57 -23.23
C LEU A 77 10.19 -0.95 -23.19
N GLU A 78 11.12 -1.48 -23.99
CA GLU A 78 11.50 -2.89 -23.97
C GLU A 78 12.07 -3.29 -22.61
N PHE A 79 11.93 -4.54 -22.20
CA PHE A 79 12.42 -5.05 -20.92
C PHE A 79 13.95 -4.94 -20.78
N SER A 80 14.67 -5.03 -21.89
CA SER A 80 16.13 -4.86 -21.95
C SER A 80 16.58 -3.41 -21.68
N ASN A 81 15.68 -2.44 -21.86
CA ASN A 81 16.01 -1.03 -21.64
C ASN A 81 16.11 -0.74 -20.13
N PRO A 82 17.24 -0.21 -19.64
CA PRO A 82 17.44 0.09 -18.21
C PRO A 82 16.50 1.18 -17.68
N GLU A 83 15.91 1.99 -18.56
CA GLU A 83 14.94 3.03 -18.20
C GLU A 83 13.50 2.52 -18.13
N MET A 84 13.26 1.24 -18.45
CA MET A 84 11.94 0.64 -18.25
C MET A 84 11.63 0.55 -16.76
N LYS A 85 10.53 1.17 -16.36
CA LYS A 85 10.08 1.27 -14.96
C LYS A 85 8.58 1.06 -14.85
N GLY A 86 8.17 0.32 -13.85
CA GLY A 86 6.80 0.34 -13.36
C GLY A 86 6.63 1.43 -12.31
N LEU A 87 5.51 2.13 -12.33
CA LEU A 87 5.18 3.20 -11.41
C LEU A 87 3.85 2.91 -10.74
N VAL A 88 3.79 3.04 -9.42
CA VAL A 88 2.57 2.86 -8.64
C VAL A 88 2.42 4.07 -7.71
N ILE A 89 1.34 4.83 -7.88
CA ILE A 89 0.97 5.90 -6.95
C ILE A 89 -0.12 5.35 -6.02
N PHE A 90 0.13 5.43 -4.71
CA PHE A 90 -0.74 4.80 -3.72
C PHE A 90 -0.70 5.52 -2.37
N TYR A 91 -1.65 5.21 -1.48
CA TYR A 91 -1.74 5.76 -0.14
C TYR A 91 -1.12 4.82 0.89
N ALA A 92 -0.29 5.37 1.79
CA ALA A 92 0.18 4.69 2.98
C ALA A 92 0.38 5.69 4.12
N LYS A 93 0.36 5.21 5.36
CA LYS A 93 0.47 6.08 6.55
C LYS A 93 1.87 6.68 6.72
N ASP A 94 2.90 5.93 6.37
CA ASP A 94 4.31 6.28 6.52
C ASP A 94 5.19 5.53 5.52
N GLU A 95 6.48 5.84 5.47
CA GLU A 95 7.46 5.22 4.57
C GLU A 95 7.59 3.71 4.79
N LYS A 96 7.58 3.27 6.06
CA LYS A 96 7.67 1.84 6.39
C LYS A 96 6.49 1.07 5.81
N ALA A 97 5.29 1.60 5.96
CA ALA A 97 4.08 1.00 5.40
C ALA A 97 4.08 1.03 3.87
N ALA A 98 4.59 2.11 3.27
CA ALA A 98 4.72 2.23 1.82
C ALA A 98 5.72 1.21 1.27
N LEU A 99 6.88 1.07 1.89
CA LEU A 99 7.88 0.08 1.49
C LEU A 99 7.33 -1.34 1.65
N GLN A 100 6.67 -1.64 2.77
CA GLN A 100 6.06 -2.95 3.00
C GLN A 100 5.01 -3.27 1.95
N PHE A 101 4.15 -2.32 1.60
CA PHE A 101 3.16 -2.48 0.53
C PHE A 101 3.80 -2.92 -0.80
N MET A 102 4.91 -2.29 -1.17
CA MET A 102 5.63 -2.63 -2.41
C MET A 102 6.42 -3.95 -2.30
N MET A 103 7.01 -4.23 -1.12
CA MET A 103 7.72 -5.49 -0.86
C MET A 103 6.80 -6.72 -0.83
N ASP A 104 5.52 -6.53 -0.52
CA ASP A 104 4.50 -7.59 -0.52
C ASP A 104 4.01 -7.97 -1.92
N ASP A 105 4.47 -7.26 -2.93
CA ASP A 105 4.14 -7.54 -4.32
C ASP A 105 4.71 -8.89 -4.77
N PRO A 106 3.92 -9.76 -5.46
CA PRO A 106 4.38 -11.06 -5.93
C PRO A 106 5.64 -10.99 -6.80
N ALA A 107 5.74 -10.00 -7.70
CA ALA A 107 6.90 -9.85 -8.58
C ALA A 107 8.16 -9.42 -7.80
N VAL A 108 8.00 -8.66 -6.72
CA VAL A 108 9.11 -8.26 -5.84
C VAL A 108 9.53 -9.43 -4.94
N LYS A 109 8.59 -10.14 -4.33
CA LYS A 109 8.86 -11.33 -3.50
C LYS A 109 9.60 -12.41 -4.27
N ASN A 110 9.26 -12.61 -5.52
CA ASN A 110 9.90 -13.61 -6.39
C ASN A 110 11.13 -13.07 -7.14
N LYS A 111 11.62 -11.89 -6.78
CA LYS A 111 12.84 -11.28 -7.33
C LYS A 111 12.81 -11.06 -8.85
N ILE A 112 11.62 -11.00 -9.43
CA ILE A 112 11.43 -10.54 -10.82
C ILE A 112 11.68 -9.05 -10.89
N MET A 113 11.14 -8.32 -9.91
CA MET A 113 11.32 -6.88 -9.77
C MET A 113 11.97 -6.54 -8.43
N GLN A 114 12.58 -5.36 -8.40
CA GLN A 114 12.99 -4.66 -7.20
C GLN A 114 12.25 -3.33 -7.11
N THR A 115 12.15 -2.78 -5.89
CA THR A 115 11.32 -1.60 -5.65
C THR A 115 12.04 -0.55 -4.81
N LYS A 116 11.65 0.70 -5.03
CA LYS A 116 11.94 1.85 -4.17
C LYS A 116 10.64 2.63 -3.95
N VAL A 117 10.56 3.33 -2.83
CA VAL A 117 9.41 4.22 -2.53
C VAL A 117 9.89 5.63 -2.26
N TYR A 118 9.05 6.60 -2.64
CA TYR A 118 9.31 8.01 -2.44
C TYR A 118 8.03 8.70 -1.95
N PRO A 119 8.12 9.68 -1.01
CA PRO A 119 7.02 10.57 -0.75
C PRO A 119 6.61 11.27 -2.05
N TYR A 120 5.31 11.32 -2.33
CA TYR A 120 4.82 11.89 -3.58
C TYR A 120 3.69 12.89 -3.35
N GLY A 121 3.83 14.08 -3.92
CA GLY A 121 2.80 15.11 -3.90
C GLY A 121 2.09 15.17 -5.25
N ILE A 122 0.78 14.91 -5.27
CA ILE A 122 -0.03 15.10 -6.48
C ILE A 122 -0.34 16.60 -6.57
N ALA A 123 0.30 17.29 -7.52
CA ALA A 123 0.07 18.71 -7.74
C ALA A 123 -1.17 18.98 -8.60
N ILE A 124 -1.42 18.12 -9.59
CA ILE A 124 -2.57 18.23 -10.51
C ILE A 124 -3.16 16.84 -10.68
N ASN A 125 -4.45 16.72 -10.47
CA ASN A 125 -5.18 15.49 -10.71
C ASN A 125 -6.40 15.79 -11.58
N LYS A 126 -6.68 14.93 -12.55
CA LYS A 126 -7.94 14.97 -13.27
C LYS A 126 -9.03 14.45 -12.35
N CYS A 127 -9.89 15.32 -11.87
CA CYS A 127 -11.10 14.88 -11.17
C CYS A 127 -12.01 14.18 -12.16
N ASP A 128 -12.38 12.96 -11.86
CA ASP A 128 -13.46 12.30 -12.57
C ASP A 128 -14.76 13.05 -12.22
N ASN A 129 -15.41 13.65 -13.22
CA ASN A 129 -16.72 14.29 -13.09
C ASN A 129 -17.81 13.24 -12.98
#